data_4496fdf63779ab4fd5c45afccd5027d8
#
_entry.id   4496fdf63779ab4fd5c45afccd5027d8
#
_cell.length_a   1.000
_cell.length_b   1.000
_cell.length_c   1.000
_cell.angle_alpha   90.00
_cell.angle_beta   90.00
_cell.angle_gamma   90.00
#
_symmetry.space_group_name_H-M   'P 1'
#
loop_
_entity.id
_entity.type
_entity.pdbx_description
1 polymer ?
#
loop_
_entity_poly.entity_id
_entity_poly.type
_entity_poly.pdbx_seq_one_letter_code
_entity_poly.pdbx_strand_id
1 'polypeptide(L)'
;AAQAAQPLIIDVHRDANCGCCKDWITYLENNGFEVRDHVERNMNTVKQDLGVKPRLASCHTGVIDGKFVEGHVPVAQILELRKRPDLLGIAVPGMPAGSPGMEYGDVKHPYQVIGITRTGRERVIANYPLEQAAH
;
A
#
# COMPACT_ATOMS: atom_id res chain seq x y z
N ALA A 1 8.20 30.53 -13.61
CA ALA A 1 7.89 29.32 -14.36
C ALA A 1 7.48 28.21 -13.40
N ALA A 2 6.41 27.51 -13.74
CA ALA A 2 5.97 26.39 -12.92
C ALA A 2 7.00 25.28 -13.00
N GLN A 3 7.42 24.79 -11.86
CA GLN A 3 8.27 23.60 -11.80
C GLN A 3 7.42 22.37 -12.09
N ALA A 4 7.93 21.48 -12.92
CA ALA A 4 7.29 20.20 -13.13
C ALA A 4 7.23 19.45 -11.78
N ALA A 5 6.08 18.90 -11.46
CA ALA A 5 5.95 18.08 -10.26
C ALA A 5 6.91 16.89 -10.36
N GLN A 6 7.61 16.58 -9.28
CA GLN A 6 8.43 15.39 -9.20
C GLN A 6 7.52 14.17 -9.37
N PRO A 7 7.88 13.20 -10.22
CA PRO A 7 7.08 12.00 -10.33
C PRO A 7 7.08 11.25 -9.00
N LEU A 8 5.90 10.68 -8.68
CA LEU A 8 5.77 9.82 -7.51
C LEU A 8 6.27 8.44 -7.90
N ILE A 9 7.46 8.08 -7.43
CA ILE A 9 8.08 6.80 -7.77
C ILE A 9 7.88 5.83 -6.63
N ILE A 10 7.35 4.66 -6.94
CA ILE A 10 7.19 3.57 -5.97
C ILE A 10 7.75 2.28 -6.56
N ASP A 11 8.57 1.58 -5.76
CA ASP A 11 9.06 0.26 -6.12
C ASP A 11 8.08 -0.78 -5.58
N VAL A 12 7.60 -1.68 -6.44
CA VAL A 12 6.65 -2.72 -6.04
C VAL A 12 7.29 -4.08 -6.21
N HIS A 13 7.44 -4.81 -5.11
CA HIS A 13 7.98 -6.17 -5.07
C HIS A 13 6.83 -7.17 -5.02
N ARG A 14 6.83 -8.16 -5.90
CA ARG A 14 5.74 -9.12 -6.02
C ARG A 14 6.19 -10.45 -6.60
N ASP A 15 5.38 -11.48 -6.38
CA ASP A 15 5.55 -12.75 -7.08
C ASP A 15 5.17 -12.61 -8.56
N ALA A 16 5.80 -13.40 -9.42
CA ALA A 16 5.52 -13.39 -10.85
C ALA A 16 4.05 -13.76 -11.16
N ASN A 17 3.43 -14.60 -10.33
CA ASN A 17 2.09 -15.13 -10.57
C ASN A 17 0.99 -14.34 -9.86
N CYS A 18 1.30 -13.18 -9.30
CA CYS A 18 0.31 -12.39 -8.56
C CYS A 18 -0.45 -11.46 -9.50
N GLY A 19 -1.63 -11.92 -9.97
CA GLY A 19 -2.47 -11.11 -10.86
C GLY A 19 -3.03 -9.86 -10.19
N CYS A 20 -3.47 -9.97 -8.93
CA CYS A 20 -4.01 -8.82 -8.20
C CYS A 20 -2.96 -7.75 -7.93
N CYS A 21 -1.68 -8.14 -7.85
CA CYS A 21 -0.59 -7.17 -7.72
C CYS A 21 -0.49 -6.29 -8.96
N LYS A 22 -0.69 -6.87 -10.14
CA LYS A 22 -0.69 -6.11 -11.40
C LYS A 22 -1.84 -5.11 -11.44
N ASP A 23 -3.00 -5.50 -10.93
CA ASP A 23 -4.16 -4.62 -10.88
C ASP A 23 -3.91 -3.42 -9.96
N TRP A 24 -3.24 -3.64 -8.84
CA TRP A 24 -2.86 -2.54 -7.95
C TRP A 24 -1.83 -1.61 -8.61
N ILE A 25 -0.86 -2.18 -9.33
CA ILE A 25 0.12 -1.38 -10.09
C ILE A 25 -0.60 -0.49 -11.10
N THR A 26 -1.55 -1.04 -11.86
CA THR A 26 -2.34 -0.27 -12.83
C THR A 26 -3.09 0.87 -12.12
N TYR A 27 -3.69 0.59 -10.97
CA TYR A 27 -4.36 1.60 -10.16
C TYR A 27 -3.40 2.73 -9.77
N LEU A 28 -2.19 2.40 -9.34
CA LEU A 28 -1.19 3.42 -8.99
C LEU A 28 -0.80 4.26 -10.20
N GLU A 29 -0.56 3.61 -11.35
CA GLU A 29 -0.19 4.33 -12.57
C GLU A 29 -1.30 5.27 -13.01
N ASN A 30 -2.56 4.84 -12.90
CA ASN A 30 -3.70 5.69 -13.22
C ASN A 30 -3.85 6.87 -12.27
N ASN A 31 -3.16 6.84 -11.12
CA ASN A 31 -3.17 7.91 -10.14
C ASN A 31 -1.85 8.70 -10.11
N GLY A 32 -1.08 8.63 -11.18
CA GLY A 32 0.09 9.48 -11.35
C GLY A 32 1.39 8.94 -10.79
N PHE A 33 1.42 7.66 -10.39
CA PHE A 33 2.65 7.04 -9.90
C PHE A 33 3.45 6.45 -11.05
N GLU A 34 4.77 6.57 -10.95
CA GLU A 34 5.69 5.78 -11.75
C GLU A 34 6.03 4.55 -10.94
N VAL A 35 5.67 3.38 -11.44
CA VAL A 35 5.89 2.12 -10.73
C VAL A 35 7.10 1.40 -11.30
N ARG A 36 8.02 1.02 -10.43
CA ARG A 36 9.12 0.12 -10.76
C ARG A 36 8.72 -1.27 -10.25
N ASP A 37 8.45 -2.16 -11.20
CA ASP A 37 7.93 -3.50 -10.90
C ASP A 37 9.08 -4.48 -10.72
N HIS A 38 9.18 -5.07 -9.53
CA HIS A 38 10.23 -6.01 -9.17
C HIS A 38 9.63 -7.39 -8.89
N VAL A 39 9.84 -8.32 -9.81
CA VAL A 39 9.42 -9.70 -9.61
C VAL A 39 10.45 -10.39 -8.72
N GLU A 40 10.01 -10.94 -7.60
CA GLU A 40 10.87 -11.54 -6.59
C GLU A 40 10.63 -13.04 -6.50
N ARG A 41 11.71 -13.78 -6.20
CA ARG A 41 11.61 -15.22 -5.94
C ARG A 41 11.23 -15.53 -4.50
N ASN A 42 11.60 -14.63 -3.59
CA ASN A 42 11.36 -14.83 -2.16
C ASN A 42 10.83 -13.55 -1.52
N MET A 43 9.51 -13.41 -1.54
CA MET A 43 8.87 -12.24 -0.93
C MET A 43 9.03 -12.19 0.59
N ASN A 44 9.21 -13.33 1.25
CA ASN A 44 9.40 -13.35 2.69
C ASN A 44 10.67 -12.57 3.10
N THR A 45 11.75 -12.73 2.34
CA THR A 45 12.98 -11.99 2.60
C THR A 45 12.77 -10.49 2.42
N VAL A 46 12.08 -10.10 1.34
CA VAL A 46 11.77 -8.68 1.08
C VAL A 46 10.98 -8.08 2.24
N LYS A 47 9.93 -8.79 2.70
CA LYS A 47 9.09 -8.31 3.78
C LYS A 47 9.86 -8.19 5.10
N GLN A 48 10.70 -9.17 5.42
CA GLN A 48 11.52 -9.13 6.63
C GLN A 48 12.48 -7.94 6.61
N ASP A 49 13.15 -7.73 5.48
CA ASP A 49 14.12 -6.64 5.34
C ASP A 49 13.48 -5.27 5.52
N LEU A 50 12.21 -5.13 5.15
CA LEU A 50 11.48 -3.88 5.25
C LEU A 50 10.74 -3.71 6.59
N GLY A 51 10.72 -4.73 7.42
CA GLY A 51 10.06 -4.68 8.72
C GLY A 51 8.56 -4.95 8.68
N VAL A 52 8.08 -5.63 7.63
CA VAL A 52 6.67 -6.02 7.54
C VAL A 52 6.42 -7.22 8.45
N LYS A 53 5.54 -7.06 9.42
CA LYS A 53 5.17 -8.14 10.33
C LYS A 53 4.33 -9.18 9.61
N PRO A 54 4.54 -10.50 9.85
CA PRO A 54 3.79 -11.55 9.15
C PRO A 54 2.27 -11.40 9.22
N ARG A 55 1.73 -10.96 10.34
CA ARG A 55 0.27 -10.78 10.50
C ARG A 55 -0.30 -9.63 9.68
N LEU A 56 0.55 -8.73 9.20
CA LEU A 56 0.14 -7.61 8.35
C LEU A 56 0.44 -7.88 6.88
N ALA A 57 1.05 -9.00 6.57
CA ALA A 57 1.49 -9.31 5.21
C ALA A 57 0.31 -9.51 4.26
N SER A 58 0.51 -9.07 3.04
CA SER A 58 -0.40 -9.27 1.93
C SER A 58 0.38 -9.86 0.74
N CYS A 59 -0.08 -9.63 -0.48
CA CYS A 59 0.49 -10.27 -1.66
C CYS A 59 1.70 -9.55 -2.24
N HIS A 60 1.86 -8.25 -1.98
CA HIS A 60 2.97 -7.46 -2.51
C HIS A 60 3.42 -6.42 -1.50
N THR A 61 4.60 -5.87 -1.74
CA THR A 61 5.16 -4.84 -0.88
C THR A 61 5.72 -3.71 -1.73
N GLY A 62 5.16 -2.51 -1.57
CA GLY A 62 5.68 -1.30 -2.18
C GLY A 62 6.69 -0.62 -1.27
N VAL A 63 7.60 0.14 -1.88
CA VAL A 63 8.55 1.00 -1.14
C VAL A 63 8.50 2.39 -1.75
N ILE A 64 8.21 3.38 -0.93
CA ILE A 64 8.23 4.78 -1.32
C ILE A 64 8.90 5.60 -0.21
N ASP A 65 9.87 6.41 -0.58
CA ASP A 65 10.62 7.25 0.37
C ASP A 65 11.20 6.43 1.55
N GLY A 66 11.62 5.19 1.28
CA GLY A 66 12.18 4.30 2.28
C GLY A 66 11.17 3.66 3.22
N LYS A 67 9.87 3.82 2.94
CA LYS A 67 8.78 3.29 3.77
C LYS A 67 8.04 2.19 3.01
N PHE A 68 7.52 1.20 3.73
CA PHE A 68 6.79 0.12 3.08
C PHE A 68 5.30 0.45 2.93
N VAL A 69 4.73 -0.08 1.84
CA VAL A 69 3.29 -0.03 1.56
C VAL A 69 2.87 -1.46 1.28
N GLU A 70 2.25 -2.09 2.26
CA GLU A 70 1.93 -3.51 2.19
C GLU A 70 0.49 -3.75 1.76
N GLY A 71 0.30 -4.47 0.64
CA GLY A 71 -1.02 -4.83 0.16
C GLY A 71 -1.71 -3.74 -0.65
N HIS A 72 -3.01 -3.87 -0.82
CA HIS A 72 -3.81 -3.02 -1.69
C HIS A 72 -4.20 -1.71 -1.01
N VAL A 73 -3.21 -0.90 -0.72
CA VAL A 73 -3.39 0.38 0.00
C VAL A 73 -3.89 1.45 -0.95
N PRO A 74 -4.93 2.21 -0.55
CA PRO A 74 -5.40 3.35 -1.35
C PRO A 74 -4.37 4.47 -1.46
N VAL A 75 -4.38 5.16 -2.60
CA VAL A 75 -3.46 6.28 -2.87
C VAL A 75 -3.51 7.36 -1.79
N ALA A 76 -4.71 7.66 -1.27
CA ALA A 76 -4.84 8.69 -0.23
C ALA A 76 -3.92 8.43 0.96
N GLN A 77 -3.82 7.18 1.41
CA GLN A 77 -2.98 6.83 2.55
C GLN A 77 -1.51 6.74 2.17
N ILE A 78 -1.18 6.40 0.92
CA ILE A 78 0.21 6.45 0.46
C ILE A 78 0.72 7.89 0.51
N LEU A 79 -0.09 8.84 0.06
CA LEU A 79 0.28 10.26 0.10
C LEU A 79 0.39 10.76 1.54
N GLU A 80 -0.49 10.30 2.44
CA GLU A 80 -0.40 10.62 3.86
C GLU A 80 0.88 10.06 4.47
N LEU A 81 1.25 8.83 4.14
CA LEU A 81 2.47 8.18 4.64
C LEU A 81 3.70 9.03 4.37
N ARG A 82 3.79 9.65 3.19
CA ARG A 82 4.92 10.49 2.81
C ARG A 82 5.09 11.69 3.73
N LYS A 83 4.03 12.13 4.38
CA LYS A 83 4.03 13.29 5.29
C LYS A 83 4.18 12.90 6.75
N ARG A 84 4.35 11.61 7.04
CA ARG A 84 4.37 11.07 8.41
C ARG A 84 5.75 10.53 8.75
N PRO A 85 6.66 11.36 9.30
CA PRO A 85 7.99 10.86 9.68
C PRO A 85 7.95 9.84 10.82
N ASP A 86 6.85 9.78 11.57
CA ASP A 86 6.66 8.82 12.67
C ASP A 86 6.34 7.39 12.18
N LEU A 87 5.95 7.24 10.90
CA LEU A 87 5.57 5.94 10.38
C LEU A 87 6.69 5.27 9.60
N LEU A 88 6.90 4.00 9.87
CA LEU A 88 7.81 3.13 9.11
C LEU A 88 7.15 2.64 7.83
N GLY A 89 5.84 2.42 7.87
CA GLY A 89 5.06 1.95 6.73
C GLY A 89 3.58 1.83 7.07
N ILE A 90 2.82 1.41 6.07
CA ILE A 90 1.38 1.17 6.20
C ILE A 90 1.00 -0.14 5.54
N ALA A 91 -0.10 -0.72 5.97
CA ALA A 91 -0.57 -2.02 5.47
C ALA A 91 -2.09 -2.09 5.37
N VAL A 92 -2.56 -2.80 4.35
CA VAL A 92 -3.91 -3.35 4.29
C VAL A 92 -3.72 -4.86 4.33
N PRO A 93 -3.87 -5.49 5.50
CA PRO A 93 -3.63 -6.93 5.63
C PRO A 93 -4.62 -7.74 4.80
N GLY A 94 -4.15 -8.85 4.25
CA GLY A 94 -4.98 -9.70 3.41
C GLY A 94 -5.27 -9.08 2.06
N MET A 95 -6.44 -9.39 1.52
CA MET A 95 -6.88 -8.90 0.21
C MET A 95 -8.38 -8.61 0.27
N PRO A 96 -8.81 -7.58 1.01
CA PRO A 96 -10.24 -7.31 1.17
C PRO A 96 -10.89 -6.91 -0.16
N ALA A 97 -12.05 -7.50 -0.45
CA ALA A 97 -12.82 -7.14 -1.63
C ALA A 97 -13.20 -5.67 -1.55
N GLY A 98 -13.07 -4.94 -2.66
CA GLY A 98 -13.34 -3.51 -2.72
C GLY A 98 -12.13 -2.63 -2.48
N SER A 99 -11.02 -3.17 -1.98
CA SER A 99 -9.76 -2.41 -1.93
C SER A 99 -9.21 -2.22 -3.34
N PRO A 100 -8.36 -1.19 -3.58
CA PRO A 100 -7.87 -0.92 -4.94
C PRO A 100 -7.15 -2.13 -5.56
N GLY A 101 -7.58 -2.52 -6.75
CA GLY A 101 -7.07 -3.72 -7.42
C GLY A 101 -7.78 -5.00 -7.00
N MET A 102 -8.72 -4.92 -6.06
CA MET A 102 -9.50 -6.08 -5.57
C MET A 102 -11.00 -5.81 -5.69
N GLU A 103 -11.39 -5.10 -6.72
CA GLU A 103 -12.80 -4.81 -6.98
C GLU A 103 -13.47 -5.97 -7.68
N TYR A 104 -14.50 -6.53 -7.06
CA TYR A 104 -15.28 -7.65 -7.60
C TYR A 104 -16.74 -7.24 -7.63
N GLY A 105 -17.18 -6.57 -8.70
CA GLY A 105 -18.54 -6.08 -8.81
C GLY A 105 -18.91 -5.19 -7.64
N ASP A 106 -20.03 -5.50 -6.99
CA ASP A 106 -20.52 -4.70 -5.86
C ASP A 106 -20.06 -5.23 -4.50
N VAL A 107 -19.24 -6.26 -4.47
CA VAL A 107 -18.77 -6.85 -3.20
C VAL A 107 -17.74 -5.93 -2.57
N LYS A 108 -18.02 -5.47 -1.33
CA LYS A 108 -17.12 -4.61 -0.58
C LYS A 108 -17.08 -5.08 0.87
N HIS A 109 -15.88 -5.41 1.34
CA HIS A 109 -15.69 -5.78 2.74
C HIS A 109 -15.02 -4.61 3.48
N PRO A 110 -15.46 -4.32 4.69
CA PRO A 110 -14.77 -3.31 5.50
C PRO A 110 -13.30 -3.70 5.70
N TYR A 111 -12.42 -2.71 5.68
CA TYR A 111 -11.01 -2.95 5.98
C TYR A 111 -10.38 -1.69 6.58
N GLN A 112 -9.22 -1.87 7.16
CA GLN A 112 -8.47 -0.81 7.78
C GLN A 112 -7.10 -0.65 7.13
N VAL A 113 -6.62 0.59 7.04
CA VAL A 113 -5.22 0.86 6.73
C VAL A 113 -4.51 1.06 8.06
N ILE A 114 -3.50 0.23 8.30
CA ILE A 114 -2.78 0.20 9.57
C ILE A 114 -1.39 0.79 9.37
N GLY A 115 -1.04 1.79 10.17
CA GLY A 115 0.29 2.36 10.19
C GLY A 115 1.15 1.68 11.24
N ILE A 116 2.43 1.51 10.92
CA ILE A 116 3.43 0.97 11.84
C ILE A 116 4.40 2.09 12.17
N THR A 117 4.49 2.42 13.45
CA THR A 117 5.43 3.46 13.90
C THR A 117 6.85 2.94 13.91
N ARG A 118 7.82 3.85 14.01
CA ARG A 118 9.24 3.46 14.07
C ARG A 118 9.59 2.66 15.33
N THR A 119 8.73 2.73 16.36
CA THR A 119 8.89 1.93 17.57
C THR A 119 8.11 0.61 17.50
N GLY A 120 7.48 0.31 16.35
CA GLY A 120 6.76 -0.94 16.14
C GLY A 120 5.32 -0.96 16.60
N ARG A 121 4.75 0.18 16.98
CA ARG A 121 3.35 0.27 17.38
C ARG A 121 2.45 0.34 16.16
N GLU A 122 1.26 -0.23 16.27
CA GLU A 122 0.25 -0.17 15.23
C GLU A 122 -0.76 0.91 15.51
N ARG A 123 -1.16 1.60 14.44
CA ARG A 123 -2.20 2.63 14.53
C ARG A 123 -3.13 2.49 13.35
N VAL A 124 -4.42 2.64 13.59
CA VAL A 124 -5.39 2.68 12.50
C VAL A 124 -5.31 4.06 11.86
N ILE A 125 -4.94 4.10 10.57
CA ILE A 125 -4.81 5.34 9.82
C ILE A 125 -6.11 5.68 9.11
N ALA A 126 -6.83 4.67 8.61
CA ALA A 126 -8.10 4.88 7.93
C ALA A 126 -8.96 3.63 8.04
N ASN A 127 -10.27 3.84 8.04
CA ASN A 127 -11.27 2.78 7.98
C ASN A 127 -12.02 2.90 6.67
N TYR A 128 -12.21 1.78 6.00
CA TYR A 128 -13.01 1.73 4.78
C TYR A 128 -14.22 0.81 4.98
N PRO A 129 -15.40 1.19 4.50
CA PRO A 129 -15.66 2.44 3.80
C PRO A 129 -15.32 3.65 4.67
N LEU A 130 -14.90 4.75 4.02
CA LEU A 130 -14.59 5.97 4.75
C LEU A 130 -15.82 6.43 5.52
N GLU A 131 -15.63 6.74 6.81
CA GLU A 131 -16.70 7.31 7.60
C GLU A 131 -17.00 8.70 7.07
N GLN A 132 -18.27 8.93 6.80
CA GLN A 132 -18.70 10.26 6.44
C GLN A 132 -18.58 11.16 7.68
N ALA A 133 -18.29 12.43 7.43
CA ALA A 133 -18.21 13.38 8.52
C ALA A 133 -19.45 13.25 9.39
N ALA A 134 -19.24 13.32 10.71
CA ALA A 134 -20.32 13.21 11.67
C ALA A 134 -21.43 14.19 11.32
N HIS A 135 -22.60 13.67 11.27
CA HIS A 135 -23.78 14.45 10.92
C HIS A 135 -24.28 15.23 12.12
#